data_56ae78f93d64fddec87510293e99f739
#
_entry.id   56ae78f93d64fddec87510293e99f739
#
_cell.length_a   1.000
_cell.length_b   1.000
_cell.length_c   1.000
_cell.angle_alpha   90.00
_cell.angle_beta   90.00
_cell.angle_gamma   90.00
#
_symmetry.space_group_name_H-M   'P 1'
#
loop_
_entity.id
_entity.type
_entity.pdbx_description
1 polymer ?
#
loop_
_entity_poly.entity_id
_entity_poly.type
_entity_poly.pdbx_seq_one_letter_code
_entity_poly.pdbx_strand_id
1 'polypeptide(L)'
;MGKSPAMPDAGGANSGYLVTEDGFTLLLDCGTGVFAELRTVCEPTAVDAILITHMHVDHFADLLPYAHALAYPYGKSAARPRLLLPPGGRELLAKIVELLGIGYPVVGAFEVEEYDPDAVHTAGPLTLRHQEVPHYVRTWACELSGSQGGRFTFGADCAPNDALVKFARDTDLLMLEATEEFAPFVADGDVRGHMTARDAGELARRAGAKRAALTHFSDLLDPQVVRSEGEAGFGAPVELVQAGLRFTV
;
A
#
# COMPACT_ATOMS: atom_id res chain seq x y z
N MET A 1 -9.34 2.34 -2.73
CA MET A 1 -9.29 2.40 -4.19
C MET A 1 -9.31 0.98 -4.76
N GLY A 2 -8.25 0.20 -4.57
CA GLY A 2 -8.12 -1.17 -5.03
C GLY A 2 -7.46 -2.06 -3.99
N LYS A 3 -7.63 -3.38 -4.13
CA LYS A 3 -7.13 -4.38 -3.19
C LYS A 3 -6.52 -5.61 -3.87
N SER A 4 -6.55 -5.64 -5.22
CA SER A 4 -6.12 -6.83 -5.95
C SER A 4 -4.61 -7.01 -5.92
N PRO A 5 -4.12 -8.28 -5.93
CA PRO A 5 -2.71 -8.58 -6.14
C PRO A 5 -2.28 -8.25 -7.58
N ALA A 6 -1.11 -8.73 -7.99
CA ALA A 6 -0.50 -8.45 -9.30
C ALA A 6 -1.46 -8.68 -10.49
N MET A 7 -2.36 -9.66 -10.40
CA MET A 7 -3.48 -9.82 -11.34
C MET A 7 -4.71 -9.08 -10.79
N PRO A 8 -5.13 -7.95 -11.39
CA PRO A 8 -6.27 -7.21 -10.89
C PRO A 8 -7.57 -8.00 -11.08
N ASP A 9 -8.46 -7.88 -10.11
CA ASP A 9 -9.82 -8.43 -10.18
C ASP A 9 -10.58 -7.85 -11.38
N ALA A 10 -11.54 -8.59 -11.91
CA ALA A 10 -12.37 -8.09 -13.01
C ALA A 10 -13.14 -6.82 -12.58
N GLY A 11 -12.84 -5.69 -13.23
CA GLY A 11 -13.40 -4.38 -12.88
C GLY A 11 -12.86 -3.77 -11.59
N GLY A 12 -11.79 -4.34 -11.01
CA GLY A 12 -11.10 -3.84 -9.84
C GLY A 12 -9.78 -3.14 -10.16
N ALA A 13 -9.09 -2.72 -9.11
CA ALA A 13 -7.76 -2.12 -9.19
C ALA A 13 -6.80 -2.84 -8.24
N ASN A 14 -5.50 -2.75 -8.53
CA ASN A 14 -4.44 -3.22 -7.66
C ASN A 14 -4.35 -2.38 -6.37
N SER A 15 -3.26 -2.53 -5.60
CA SER A 15 -3.09 -1.86 -4.31
C SER A 15 -3.13 -0.34 -4.42
N GLY A 16 -4.05 0.27 -3.66
CA GLY A 16 -4.14 1.72 -3.53
C GLY A 16 -5.16 2.12 -2.47
N TYR A 17 -4.71 2.90 -1.47
CA TYR A 17 -5.53 3.27 -0.31
C TYR A 17 -5.44 4.77 -0.07
N LEU A 18 -6.58 5.41 0.11
CA LEU A 18 -6.65 6.84 0.37
C LEU A 18 -6.76 7.07 1.89
N VAL A 19 -5.81 7.80 2.44
CA VAL A 19 -5.79 8.19 3.85
C VAL A 19 -6.01 9.69 3.94
N THR A 20 -6.92 10.11 4.80
CA THR A 20 -7.22 11.54 5.01
C THR A 20 -7.13 11.91 6.50
N GLU A 21 -6.48 13.03 6.79
CA GLU A 21 -6.33 13.58 8.13
C GLU A 21 -6.29 15.11 8.05
N ASP A 22 -7.16 15.81 8.78
CA ASP A 22 -7.19 17.27 8.88
C ASP A 22 -7.15 18.00 7.51
N GLY A 23 -7.84 17.46 6.52
CA GLY A 23 -7.86 18.02 5.15
C GLY A 23 -6.67 17.65 4.27
N PHE A 24 -5.68 16.94 4.80
CA PHE A 24 -4.56 16.38 4.04
C PHE A 24 -4.95 15.01 3.46
N THR A 25 -4.54 14.76 2.23
CA THR A 25 -4.85 13.52 1.50
C THR A 25 -3.58 12.82 1.07
N LEU A 26 -3.35 11.60 1.56
CA LEU A 26 -2.26 10.73 1.18
C LEU A 26 -2.79 9.51 0.43
N LEU A 27 -2.22 9.23 -0.76
CA LEU A 27 -2.44 7.97 -1.48
C LEU A 27 -1.31 7.00 -1.11
N LEU A 28 -1.67 5.87 -0.50
CA LEU A 28 -0.76 4.79 -0.15
C LEU A 28 -0.84 3.73 -1.24
N ASP A 29 0.23 3.54 -1.98
CA ASP A 29 0.37 2.81 -3.23
C ASP A 29 -0.53 3.35 -4.38
N CYS A 30 -0.10 3.11 -5.61
CA CYS A 30 -0.75 3.57 -6.82
C CYS A 30 -0.58 2.53 -7.95
N GLY A 31 -1.11 1.33 -7.70
CA GLY A 31 -1.09 0.21 -8.64
C GLY A 31 -2.05 0.41 -9.81
N THR A 32 -2.04 -0.53 -10.75
CA THR A 32 -2.85 -0.45 -11.98
C THR A 32 -4.35 -0.32 -11.66
N GLY A 33 -5.01 0.64 -12.26
CA GLY A 33 -6.43 0.95 -12.08
C GLY A 33 -6.72 1.92 -10.94
N VAL A 34 -5.78 2.13 -10.01
CA VAL A 34 -5.95 3.01 -8.84
C VAL A 34 -6.20 4.46 -9.25
N PHE A 35 -5.51 4.95 -10.28
CA PHE A 35 -5.72 6.32 -10.75
C PHE A 35 -7.11 6.54 -11.35
N ALA A 36 -7.64 5.54 -12.04
CA ALA A 36 -9.01 5.61 -12.57
C ALA A 36 -10.04 5.65 -11.42
N GLU A 37 -9.87 4.80 -10.41
CA GLU A 37 -10.72 4.79 -9.22
C GLU A 37 -10.60 6.09 -8.41
N LEU A 38 -9.39 6.62 -8.24
CA LEU A 38 -9.15 7.90 -7.55
C LEU A 38 -10.00 9.03 -8.14
N ARG A 39 -10.09 9.11 -9.48
CA ARG A 39 -10.86 10.13 -10.19
C ARG A 39 -12.37 10.01 -9.99
N THR A 40 -12.87 8.91 -9.48
CA THR A 40 -14.29 8.78 -9.08
C THR A 40 -14.56 9.37 -7.69
N VAL A 41 -13.52 9.59 -6.90
CA VAL A 41 -13.60 10.00 -5.48
C VAL A 41 -13.16 11.45 -5.29
N CYS A 42 -12.09 11.87 -5.96
CA CYS A 42 -11.58 13.24 -5.86
C CYS A 42 -10.85 13.68 -7.14
N GLU A 43 -10.60 14.97 -7.23
CA GLU A 43 -9.74 15.52 -8.28
C GLU A 43 -8.29 15.05 -8.06
N PRO A 44 -7.53 14.72 -9.10
CA PRO A 44 -6.13 14.31 -8.98
C PRO A 44 -5.24 15.32 -8.24
N THR A 45 -5.58 16.61 -8.36
CA THR A 45 -4.86 17.71 -7.70
C THR A 45 -5.18 17.86 -6.21
N ALA A 46 -6.14 17.09 -5.68
CA ALA A 46 -6.50 17.07 -4.26
C ALA A 46 -5.66 16.09 -3.42
N VAL A 47 -4.80 15.31 -4.07
CA VAL A 47 -3.84 14.44 -3.37
C VAL A 47 -2.59 15.26 -3.05
N ASP A 48 -2.23 15.34 -1.77
CA ASP A 48 -1.08 16.10 -1.29
C ASP A 48 0.21 15.28 -1.33
N ALA A 49 0.11 13.97 -1.06
CA ALA A 49 1.25 13.06 -1.09
C ALA A 49 0.86 11.66 -1.59
N ILE A 50 1.84 10.98 -2.17
CA ILE A 50 1.76 9.57 -2.57
C ILE A 50 2.93 8.84 -1.91
N LEU A 51 2.66 7.74 -1.21
CA LEU A 51 3.67 6.89 -0.60
C LEU A 51 3.65 5.52 -1.29
N ILE A 52 4.79 5.09 -1.81
CA ILE A 52 4.96 3.77 -2.44
C ILE A 52 5.74 2.86 -1.50
N THR A 53 5.17 1.70 -1.20
CA THR A 53 5.77 0.71 -0.29
C THR A 53 6.91 -0.05 -0.94
N HIS A 54 6.77 -0.43 -2.21
CA HIS A 54 7.77 -1.11 -3.02
C HIS A 54 7.49 -0.96 -4.52
N MET A 55 8.44 -1.40 -5.33
CA MET A 55 8.42 -1.15 -6.77
C MET A 55 7.96 -2.35 -7.60
N HIS A 56 6.95 -3.10 -7.16
CA HIS A 56 6.18 -3.99 -8.03
C HIS A 56 5.11 -3.19 -8.78
N VAL A 57 4.81 -3.64 -10.01
CA VAL A 57 3.92 -2.93 -10.96
C VAL A 57 2.53 -2.66 -10.35
N ASP A 58 2.00 -3.58 -9.59
CA ASP A 58 0.70 -3.50 -8.93
C ASP A 58 0.67 -2.55 -7.71
N HIS A 59 1.80 -1.87 -7.41
CA HIS A 59 1.90 -0.86 -6.36
C HIS A 59 2.26 0.53 -6.87
N PHE A 60 2.79 0.69 -8.11
CA PHE A 60 3.21 2.01 -8.57
C PHE A 60 2.82 2.36 -10.02
N ALA A 61 2.35 1.41 -10.85
CA ALA A 61 2.25 1.63 -12.30
C ALA A 61 1.38 2.81 -12.71
N ASP A 62 0.32 3.10 -11.97
CA ASP A 62 -0.57 4.23 -12.28
C ASP A 62 0.02 5.60 -11.94
N LEU A 63 1.23 5.67 -11.35
CA LEU A 63 1.99 6.92 -11.32
C LEU A 63 2.23 7.48 -12.73
N LEU A 64 2.32 6.62 -13.75
CA LEU A 64 2.58 7.05 -15.14
C LEU A 64 1.37 7.80 -15.72
N PRO A 65 0.16 7.22 -15.82
CA PRO A 65 -1.03 7.97 -16.26
C PRO A 65 -1.39 9.12 -15.32
N TYR A 66 -1.12 9.02 -14.02
CA TYR A 66 -1.33 10.10 -13.09
C TYR A 66 -0.44 11.32 -13.41
N ALA A 67 0.85 11.09 -13.65
CA ALA A 67 1.77 12.14 -14.08
C ALA A 67 1.31 12.83 -15.38
N HIS A 68 0.81 12.07 -16.34
CA HIS A 68 0.23 12.63 -17.57
C HIS A 68 -1.00 13.51 -17.28
N ALA A 69 -1.90 13.09 -16.40
CA ALA A 69 -3.06 13.88 -16.03
C ALA A 69 -2.65 15.21 -15.38
N LEU A 70 -1.68 15.20 -14.47
CA LEU A 70 -1.18 16.43 -13.84
C LEU A 70 -0.47 17.35 -14.85
N ALA A 71 0.33 16.78 -15.77
CA ALA A 71 1.12 17.56 -16.72
C ALA A 71 0.29 18.24 -17.81
N TYR A 72 -0.82 17.63 -18.25
CA TYR A 72 -1.60 18.14 -19.41
C TYR A 72 -2.95 18.74 -19.01
N PRO A 73 -4.00 17.96 -18.64
CA PRO A 73 -5.32 18.51 -18.35
C PRO A 73 -5.36 19.39 -17.11
N TYR A 74 -4.59 19.01 -16.10
CA TYR A 74 -4.54 19.69 -14.80
C TYR A 74 -3.26 20.55 -14.61
N GLY A 75 -2.37 20.59 -15.59
CA GLY A 75 -1.01 21.17 -15.52
C GLY A 75 -0.92 22.67 -15.30
N LYS A 76 -2.06 23.34 -15.04
CA LYS A 76 -2.08 24.73 -14.54
C LYS A 76 -2.09 24.81 -13.01
N SER A 77 -2.18 23.67 -12.33
CA SER A 77 -2.03 23.61 -10.86
C SER A 77 -0.57 23.79 -10.49
N ALA A 78 -0.28 24.75 -9.63
CA ALA A 78 1.06 24.93 -9.06
C ALA A 78 1.41 23.85 -8.02
N ALA A 79 0.40 23.12 -7.52
CA ALA A 79 0.59 22.08 -6.52
C ALA A 79 1.01 20.77 -7.19
N ARG A 80 2.15 20.25 -6.77
CA ARG A 80 2.66 18.93 -7.14
C ARG A 80 2.58 18.03 -5.93
N PRO A 81 1.90 16.87 -6.01
CA PRO A 81 1.94 15.89 -4.94
C PRO A 81 3.39 15.50 -4.60
N ARG A 82 3.71 15.40 -3.32
CA ARG A 82 4.95 14.76 -2.89
C ARG A 82 4.89 13.28 -3.26
N LEU A 83 5.93 12.74 -3.90
CA LEU A 83 6.04 11.34 -4.21
C LEU A 83 7.16 10.73 -3.38
N LEU A 84 6.75 10.00 -2.33
CA LEU A 84 7.62 9.32 -1.38
C LEU A 84 7.89 7.90 -1.91
N LEU A 85 9.07 7.67 -2.45
CA LEU A 85 9.50 6.38 -2.99
C LEU A 85 10.37 5.63 -1.98
N PRO A 86 10.37 4.29 -2.03
CA PRO A 86 11.31 3.49 -1.27
C PRO A 86 12.76 3.68 -1.77
N PRO A 87 13.78 3.36 -0.96
CA PRO A 87 15.17 3.40 -1.37
C PRO A 87 15.43 2.65 -2.69
N GLY A 88 16.02 3.33 -3.67
CA GLY A 88 16.25 2.86 -5.05
C GLY A 88 15.05 3.06 -6.00
N GLY A 89 13.90 3.48 -5.48
CA GLY A 89 12.69 3.69 -6.28
C GLY A 89 12.81 4.82 -7.28
N ARG A 90 13.51 5.91 -6.93
CA ARG A 90 13.75 7.03 -7.84
C ARG A 90 14.55 6.62 -9.06
N GLU A 91 15.62 5.85 -8.86
CA GLU A 91 16.46 5.37 -9.95
C GLU A 91 15.67 4.42 -10.87
N LEU A 92 14.91 3.49 -10.28
CA LEU A 92 14.08 2.56 -11.04
C LEU A 92 13.01 3.28 -11.86
N LEU A 93 12.28 4.21 -11.24
CA LEU A 93 11.26 5.01 -11.94
C LEU A 93 11.89 5.82 -13.08
N ALA A 94 13.06 6.44 -12.87
CA ALA A 94 13.78 7.19 -13.91
C ALA A 94 14.13 6.29 -15.11
N LYS A 95 14.62 5.07 -14.88
CA LYS A 95 14.90 4.09 -15.95
C LYS A 95 13.64 3.69 -16.71
N ILE A 96 12.53 3.44 -16.02
CA ILE A 96 11.26 3.08 -16.64
C ILE A 96 10.76 4.20 -17.55
N VAL A 97 10.72 5.44 -17.08
CA VAL A 97 10.22 6.56 -17.88
C VAL A 97 11.12 6.89 -19.05
N GLU A 98 12.46 6.69 -18.91
CA GLU A 98 13.42 6.80 -20.02
C GLU A 98 13.13 5.75 -21.10
N LEU A 99 13.01 4.47 -20.72
CA LEU A 99 12.71 3.37 -21.63
C LEU A 99 11.38 3.56 -22.38
N LEU A 100 10.38 4.14 -21.71
CA LEU A 100 9.07 4.43 -22.31
C LEU A 100 9.04 5.74 -23.11
N GLY A 101 10.08 6.56 -23.06
CA GLY A 101 10.13 7.87 -23.72
C GLY A 101 9.16 8.90 -23.15
N ILE A 102 8.74 8.77 -21.89
CA ILE A 102 7.75 9.62 -21.23
C ILE A 102 8.33 10.44 -20.06
N GLY A 103 9.63 10.67 -20.07
CA GLY A 103 10.33 11.29 -18.91
C GLY A 103 9.80 12.66 -18.48
N TYR A 104 9.43 13.51 -19.44
CA TYR A 104 8.99 14.88 -19.13
C TYR A 104 7.74 14.96 -18.21
N PRO A 105 6.63 14.25 -18.50
CA PRO A 105 5.46 14.31 -17.63
C PRO A 105 5.76 13.87 -16.20
N VAL A 106 6.50 12.78 -16.01
CA VAL A 106 6.77 12.19 -14.68
C VAL A 106 7.72 13.07 -13.87
N VAL A 107 8.80 13.57 -14.48
CA VAL A 107 9.80 14.44 -13.80
C VAL A 107 9.17 15.75 -13.30
N GLY A 108 8.21 16.30 -14.04
CA GLY A 108 7.57 17.57 -13.72
C GLY A 108 6.30 17.48 -12.87
N ALA A 109 5.70 16.29 -12.74
CA ALA A 109 4.38 16.12 -12.12
C ALA A 109 4.42 16.00 -10.59
N PHE A 110 5.51 15.47 -10.03
CA PHE A 110 5.66 15.18 -8.62
C PHE A 110 6.89 15.86 -8.01
N GLU A 111 6.84 16.13 -6.71
CA GLU A 111 8.02 16.37 -5.89
C GLU A 111 8.56 15.02 -5.41
N VAL A 112 9.52 14.46 -6.18
CA VAL A 112 10.02 13.10 -5.96
C VAL A 112 11.11 13.09 -4.91
N GLU A 113 10.93 12.29 -3.86
CA GLU A 113 11.91 12.03 -2.80
C GLU A 113 11.93 10.53 -2.44
N GLU A 114 13.07 10.04 -1.95
CA GLU A 114 13.16 8.73 -1.32
C GLU A 114 13.10 8.89 0.19
N TYR A 115 12.21 8.12 0.85
CA TYR A 115 12.20 8.15 2.30
C TYR A 115 13.38 7.37 2.90
N ASP A 116 13.89 7.83 4.03
CA ASP A 116 14.83 7.08 4.86
C ASP A 116 14.01 6.14 5.77
N PRO A 117 14.03 4.81 5.58
CA PRO A 117 13.21 3.90 6.35
C PRO A 117 13.59 3.84 7.84
N ASP A 118 14.79 4.27 8.22
CA ASP A 118 15.26 4.30 9.60
C ASP A 118 14.85 5.59 10.33
N ALA A 119 14.33 6.59 9.60
CA ALA A 119 13.88 7.86 10.16
C ALA A 119 12.34 7.90 10.33
N VAL A 120 11.91 8.79 11.22
CA VAL A 120 10.49 9.19 11.32
C VAL A 120 10.27 10.36 10.39
N HIS A 121 9.29 10.24 9.50
CA HIS A 121 8.94 11.26 8.53
C HIS A 121 7.60 11.90 8.86
N THR A 122 7.32 13.03 8.21
CA THR A 122 5.99 13.66 8.24
C THR A 122 5.47 13.88 6.83
N ALA A 123 4.16 13.68 6.65
CA ALA A 123 3.44 14.07 5.46
C ALA A 123 2.16 14.82 5.91
N GLY A 124 2.18 16.15 5.81
CA GLY A 124 1.14 16.99 6.43
C GLY A 124 1.01 16.70 7.94
N PRO A 125 -0.19 16.40 8.44
CA PRO A 125 -0.42 16.08 9.85
C PRO A 125 -0.04 14.64 10.21
N LEU A 126 0.28 13.79 9.23
CA LEU A 126 0.62 12.39 9.45
C LEU A 126 2.09 12.21 9.82
N THR A 127 2.34 11.38 10.81
CA THR A 127 3.67 10.84 11.13
C THR A 127 3.81 9.47 10.48
N LEU A 128 4.92 9.24 9.78
CA LEU A 128 5.20 8.03 9.02
C LEU A 128 6.40 7.30 9.61
N ARG A 129 6.28 5.99 9.80
CA ARG A 129 7.37 5.08 10.17
C ARG A 129 7.38 3.92 9.21
N HIS A 130 8.55 3.32 8.99
CA HIS A 130 8.73 2.22 8.05
C HIS A 130 9.43 1.05 8.71
N GLN A 131 9.17 -0.16 8.21
CA GLN A 131 9.85 -1.40 8.61
C GLN A 131 10.07 -2.26 7.37
N GLU A 132 11.32 -2.57 7.05
CA GLU A 132 11.61 -3.52 5.96
C GLU A 132 11.05 -4.90 6.30
N VAL A 133 10.38 -5.53 5.33
CA VAL A 133 9.70 -6.82 5.45
C VAL A 133 10.14 -7.76 4.34
N PRO A 134 10.13 -9.10 4.58
CA PRO A 134 10.59 -10.07 3.59
C PRO A 134 9.62 -10.20 2.42
N HIS A 135 10.08 -9.89 1.23
CA HIS A 135 9.37 -10.02 -0.03
C HIS A 135 10.37 -10.29 -1.18
N TYR A 136 9.91 -10.47 -2.41
CA TYR A 136 10.76 -10.73 -3.59
C TYR A 136 11.62 -9.54 -3.99
N VAL A 137 11.19 -8.32 -3.67
CA VAL A 137 11.94 -7.07 -3.79
C VAL A 137 11.97 -6.38 -2.43
N ARG A 138 12.85 -5.39 -2.27
CA ARG A 138 12.86 -4.59 -1.04
C ARG A 138 11.51 -3.91 -0.83
N THR A 139 10.88 -4.20 0.28
CA THR A 139 9.51 -3.79 0.61
C THR A 139 9.45 -3.28 2.04
N TRP A 140 8.64 -2.25 2.26
CA TRP A 140 8.49 -1.64 3.58
C TRP A 140 7.03 -1.58 4.00
N ALA A 141 6.72 -2.20 5.12
CA ALA A 141 5.51 -1.89 5.86
C ALA A 141 5.56 -0.43 6.32
N CYS A 142 4.43 0.22 6.43
CA CYS A 142 4.35 1.59 6.94
C CYS A 142 3.30 1.72 8.04
N GLU A 143 3.62 2.55 9.04
CA GLU A 143 2.68 2.99 10.08
C GLU A 143 2.42 4.48 9.88
N LEU A 144 1.14 4.84 9.87
CA LEU A 144 0.66 6.21 9.81
C LEU A 144 -0.02 6.53 11.14
N SER A 145 0.39 7.62 11.77
CA SER A 145 -0.23 8.11 12.99
C SER A 145 -0.77 9.51 12.76
N GLY A 146 -2.04 9.71 13.07
CA GLY A 146 -2.72 10.99 12.98
C GLY A 146 -2.47 11.90 14.18
N SER A 147 -2.84 13.17 14.05
CA SER A 147 -2.74 14.17 15.12
C SER A 147 -3.57 13.83 16.36
N GLN A 148 -4.66 13.08 16.20
CA GLN A 148 -5.55 12.65 17.26
C GLN A 148 -5.14 11.32 17.92
N GLY A 149 -4.01 10.74 17.52
CA GLY A 149 -3.41 9.55 18.12
C GLY A 149 -3.84 8.22 17.53
N GLY A 150 -4.67 8.18 16.49
CA GLY A 150 -4.99 6.94 15.76
C GLY A 150 -3.76 6.37 15.05
N ARG A 151 -3.60 5.04 15.04
CA ARG A 151 -2.48 4.33 14.42
C ARG A 151 -2.98 3.31 13.40
N PHE A 152 -2.64 3.56 12.14
CA PHE A 152 -2.88 2.63 11.04
C PHE A 152 -1.55 2.02 10.58
N THR A 153 -1.45 0.68 10.58
CA THR A 153 -0.29 -0.03 10.03
C THR A 153 -0.70 -0.82 8.80
N PHE A 154 0.00 -0.57 7.69
CA PHE A 154 -0.10 -1.34 6.45
C PHE A 154 1.12 -2.25 6.34
N GLY A 155 0.89 -3.57 6.25
CA GLY A 155 1.96 -4.58 6.22
C GLY A 155 2.75 -4.60 4.92
N ALA A 156 2.22 -4.00 3.85
CA ALA A 156 2.66 -4.20 2.47
C ALA A 156 2.68 -5.69 2.09
N ASP A 157 3.29 -6.03 0.97
CA ASP A 157 3.46 -7.43 0.55
C ASP A 157 4.59 -8.06 1.32
N CYS A 158 4.34 -9.15 2.03
CA CYS A 158 5.38 -9.82 2.79
C CYS A 158 5.02 -11.24 3.25
N ALA A 159 6.06 -12.03 3.49
CA ALA A 159 5.93 -13.26 4.25
C ALA A 159 5.67 -12.98 5.75
N PRO A 160 5.13 -13.96 6.50
CA PRO A 160 5.04 -13.86 7.95
C PRO A 160 6.42 -13.59 8.59
N ASN A 161 6.52 -12.55 9.44
CA ASN A 161 7.78 -12.17 10.04
C ASN A 161 7.64 -11.47 11.40
N ASP A 162 8.63 -11.65 12.27
CA ASP A 162 8.63 -11.09 13.62
C ASP A 162 8.93 -9.59 13.66
N ALA A 163 9.56 -9.05 12.62
CA ALA A 163 9.82 -7.61 12.53
C ALA A 163 8.52 -6.83 12.43
N LEU A 164 7.62 -7.26 11.55
CA LEU A 164 6.30 -6.65 11.39
C LEU A 164 5.43 -6.82 12.66
N VAL A 165 5.49 -7.99 13.34
CA VAL A 165 4.80 -8.18 14.63
C VAL A 165 5.24 -7.15 15.67
N LYS A 166 6.53 -6.87 15.76
CA LYS A 166 7.07 -5.87 16.70
C LYS A 166 6.73 -4.45 16.29
N PHE A 167 6.81 -4.17 15.00
CA PHE A 167 6.54 -2.85 14.42
C PHE A 167 5.07 -2.44 14.59
N ALA A 168 4.14 -3.36 14.32
CA ALA A 168 2.70 -3.15 14.41
C ALA A 168 2.11 -3.34 15.82
N ARG A 169 2.96 -3.45 16.85
CA ARG A 169 2.48 -3.72 18.21
C ARG A 169 1.42 -2.72 18.65
N ASP A 170 0.28 -3.27 19.12
CA ASP A 170 -0.86 -2.52 19.68
C ASP A 170 -1.42 -1.44 18.73
N THR A 171 -1.29 -1.61 17.41
CA THR A 171 -1.87 -0.71 16.40
C THR A 171 -3.41 -0.76 16.44
N ASP A 172 -4.07 0.36 16.09
CA ASP A 172 -5.53 0.42 16.09
C ASP A 172 -6.15 -0.34 14.92
N LEU A 173 -5.52 -0.26 13.75
CA LEU A 173 -5.88 -1.04 12.56
C LEU A 173 -4.61 -1.59 11.91
N LEU A 174 -4.53 -2.91 11.75
CA LEU A 174 -3.50 -3.58 10.97
C LEU A 174 -4.12 -4.12 9.68
N MET A 175 -3.65 -3.62 8.54
CA MET A 175 -4.06 -4.08 7.22
C MET A 175 -2.94 -4.95 6.64
N LEU A 176 -3.26 -6.19 6.29
CA LEU A 176 -2.33 -7.20 5.83
C LEU A 176 -2.79 -7.83 4.53
N GLU A 177 -1.84 -8.26 3.71
CA GLU A 177 -2.11 -9.07 2.53
C GLU A 177 -2.64 -10.47 2.90
N ALA A 178 -3.33 -11.12 1.95
CA ALA A 178 -3.78 -12.50 2.04
C ALA A 178 -3.74 -13.13 0.64
N THR A 179 -2.60 -13.04 -0.01
CA THR A 179 -2.42 -13.40 -1.43
C THR A 179 -2.49 -14.90 -1.68
N GLU A 180 -1.92 -15.68 -0.76
CA GLU A 180 -1.79 -17.13 -0.93
C GLU A 180 -3.02 -17.90 -0.42
N GLU A 181 -3.53 -18.82 -1.21
CA GLU A 181 -4.59 -19.74 -0.77
C GLU A 181 -4.05 -20.73 0.28
N PHE A 182 -2.86 -21.26 0.01
CA PHE A 182 -2.16 -22.21 0.89
C PHE A 182 -0.72 -21.74 1.11
N ALA A 183 -0.15 -22.05 2.27
CA ALA A 183 1.25 -21.80 2.52
C ALA A 183 2.11 -22.52 1.45
N PRO A 184 2.89 -21.79 0.63
CA PRO A 184 3.65 -22.43 -0.43
C PRO A 184 4.76 -23.28 0.13
N PHE A 185 5.12 -24.34 -0.61
CA PHE A 185 6.40 -25.00 -0.37
C PHE A 185 7.52 -24.06 -0.85
N VAL A 186 8.41 -23.72 0.07
CA VAL A 186 9.57 -22.88 -0.22
C VAL A 186 10.80 -23.77 -0.15
N ALA A 187 11.53 -23.89 -1.27
CA ALA A 187 12.77 -24.66 -1.30
C ALA A 187 13.87 -23.96 -0.48
N ASP A 188 14.88 -24.73 -0.04
CA ASP A 188 16.02 -24.18 0.70
C ASP A 188 16.71 -23.07 -0.12
N GLY A 189 16.79 -21.88 0.47
CA GLY A 189 17.40 -20.69 -0.17
C GLY A 189 16.44 -19.80 -0.95
N ASP A 190 15.19 -20.21 -1.15
CA ASP A 190 14.16 -19.36 -1.75
C ASP A 190 13.50 -18.46 -0.72
N VAL A 191 12.92 -17.36 -1.18
CA VAL A 191 12.19 -16.40 -0.35
C VAL A 191 10.70 -16.67 -0.50
N ARG A 192 10.00 -16.89 0.62
CA ARG A 192 8.56 -16.74 0.66
C ARG A 192 8.23 -15.25 0.63
N GLY A 193 7.38 -14.82 -0.30
CA GLY A 193 7.09 -13.39 -0.49
C GLY A 193 5.73 -12.93 0.01
N HIS A 194 4.80 -13.86 0.32
CA HIS A 194 3.41 -13.55 0.65
C HIS A 194 2.87 -14.34 1.84
N MET A 195 1.68 -13.97 2.30
CA MET A 195 0.94 -14.61 3.40
C MET A 195 -0.34 -15.28 2.92
N THR A 196 -0.79 -16.30 3.67
CA THR A 196 -2.17 -16.76 3.65
C THR A 196 -3.03 -15.87 4.56
N ALA A 197 -4.35 -15.94 4.41
CA ALA A 197 -5.26 -15.24 5.31
C ALA A 197 -5.08 -15.65 6.78
N ARG A 198 -4.78 -16.95 7.03
CA ARG A 198 -4.48 -17.47 8.38
C ARG A 198 -3.20 -16.86 8.94
N ASP A 199 -2.12 -16.82 8.15
CA ASP A 199 -0.85 -16.19 8.56
C ASP A 199 -1.07 -14.73 8.94
N ALA A 200 -1.82 -13.99 8.12
CA ALA A 200 -2.15 -12.58 8.35
C ALA A 200 -2.92 -12.40 9.67
N GLY A 201 -3.92 -13.24 9.91
CA GLY A 201 -4.65 -13.26 11.19
C GLY A 201 -3.76 -13.55 12.38
N GLU A 202 -2.91 -14.58 12.30
CA GLU A 202 -1.96 -14.92 13.37
C GLU A 202 -0.95 -13.80 13.65
N LEU A 203 -0.45 -13.14 12.60
CA LEU A 203 0.42 -11.99 12.74
C LEU A 203 -0.29 -10.83 13.46
N ALA A 204 -1.52 -10.51 13.06
CA ALA A 204 -2.31 -9.45 13.69
C ALA A 204 -2.58 -9.76 15.18
N ARG A 205 -2.90 -11.02 15.51
CA ARG A 205 -3.08 -11.45 16.91
C ARG A 205 -1.78 -11.31 17.71
N ARG A 206 -0.65 -11.73 17.15
CA ARG A 206 0.67 -11.62 17.81
C ARG A 206 1.11 -10.19 18.02
N ALA A 207 0.75 -9.31 17.09
CA ALA A 207 0.98 -7.87 17.21
C ALA A 207 0.08 -7.20 18.26
N GLY A 208 -1.00 -7.85 18.70
CA GLY A 208 -1.98 -7.23 19.60
C GLY A 208 -2.79 -6.15 18.91
N ALA A 209 -2.96 -6.23 17.58
CA ALA A 209 -3.75 -5.27 16.82
C ALA A 209 -5.20 -5.23 17.32
N LYS A 210 -5.77 -4.03 17.45
CA LYS A 210 -7.16 -3.89 17.92
C LYS A 210 -8.17 -4.33 16.86
N ARG A 211 -7.84 -4.08 15.58
CA ARG A 211 -8.62 -4.50 14.41
C ARG A 211 -7.67 -5.03 13.33
N ALA A 212 -8.15 -6.00 12.54
CA ALA A 212 -7.42 -6.55 11.42
C ALA A 212 -8.26 -6.43 10.14
N ALA A 213 -7.63 -6.00 9.04
CA ALA A 213 -8.22 -5.97 7.72
C ALA A 213 -7.34 -6.76 6.73
N LEU A 214 -7.95 -7.58 5.89
CA LEU A 214 -7.26 -8.38 4.88
C LEU A 214 -7.46 -7.75 3.51
N THR A 215 -6.36 -7.61 2.78
CA THR A 215 -6.29 -7.03 1.44
C THR A 215 -5.40 -7.88 0.54
N HIS A 216 -5.14 -7.43 -0.68
CA HIS A 216 -4.20 -8.05 -1.62
C HIS A 216 -4.49 -9.54 -1.84
N PHE A 217 -5.78 -9.89 -2.00
CA PHE A 217 -6.24 -11.22 -2.35
C PHE A 217 -7.06 -11.17 -3.65
N SER A 218 -6.94 -12.22 -4.48
CA SER A 218 -7.63 -12.33 -5.76
C SER A 218 -9.12 -12.64 -5.58
N ASP A 219 -9.97 -12.23 -6.55
CA ASP A 219 -11.37 -12.67 -6.69
C ASP A 219 -11.51 -14.16 -7.07
N LEU A 220 -10.39 -14.83 -7.37
CA LEU A 220 -10.34 -16.28 -7.53
C LEU A 220 -10.44 -17.03 -6.20
N LEU A 221 -10.15 -16.37 -5.09
CA LEU A 221 -10.30 -16.92 -3.75
C LEU A 221 -11.74 -16.71 -3.25
N ASP A 222 -12.32 -17.73 -2.61
CA ASP A 222 -13.60 -17.57 -1.96
C ASP A 222 -13.48 -16.58 -0.78
N PRO A 223 -14.16 -15.43 -0.82
CA PRO A 223 -14.06 -14.44 0.26
C PRO A 223 -14.50 -14.98 1.62
N GLN A 224 -15.37 -15.99 1.67
CA GLN A 224 -15.79 -16.61 2.92
C GLN A 224 -14.65 -17.44 3.51
N VAL A 225 -13.87 -18.13 2.67
CA VAL A 225 -12.68 -18.87 3.10
C VAL A 225 -11.61 -17.91 3.59
N VAL A 226 -11.29 -16.84 2.83
CA VAL A 226 -10.35 -15.80 3.24
C VAL A 226 -10.73 -15.22 4.60
N ARG A 227 -12.02 -14.89 4.79
CA ARG A 227 -12.53 -14.39 6.06
C ARG A 227 -12.36 -15.40 7.18
N SER A 228 -12.84 -16.62 7.01
CA SER A 228 -12.84 -17.64 8.07
C SER A 228 -11.44 -18.03 8.50
N GLU A 229 -10.49 -18.11 7.55
CA GLU A 229 -9.08 -18.39 7.84
C GLU A 229 -8.42 -17.23 8.57
N GLY A 230 -8.68 -15.99 8.15
CA GLY A 230 -8.19 -14.79 8.84
C GLY A 230 -8.71 -14.70 10.28
N GLU A 231 -10.01 -14.94 10.49
CA GLU A 231 -10.63 -14.95 11.82
C GLU A 231 -10.08 -16.08 12.70
N ALA A 232 -9.84 -17.26 12.11
CA ALA A 232 -9.23 -18.38 12.83
C ALA A 232 -7.80 -18.05 13.30
N GLY A 233 -7.03 -17.30 12.50
CA GLY A 233 -5.69 -16.82 12.88
C GLY A 233 -5.75 -15.71 13.92
N PHE A 234 -6.62 -14.71 13.72
CA PHE A 234 -6.71 -13.53 14.57
C PHE A 234 -7.39 -13.80 15.92
N GLY A 235 -8.36 -14.70 15.95
CA GLY A 235 -9.16 -15.00 17.13
C GLY A 235 -10.30 -13.99 17.38
N ALA A 236 -10.60 -13.14 16.39
CA ALA A 236 -11.66 -12.14 16.40
C ALA A 236 -12.12 -11.88 14.95
N PRO A 237 -13.24 -11.18 14.71
CA PRO A 237 -13.66 -10.82 13.36
C PRO A 237 -12.60 -10.04 12.59
N VAL A 238 -12.45 -10.34 11.28
CA VAL A 238 -11.60 -9.58 10.36
C VAL A 238 -12.44 -8.90 9.29
N GLU A 239 -11.95 -7.78 8.80
CA GLU A 239 -12.58 -7.05 7.70
C GLU A 239 -11.90 -7.40 6.38
N LEU A 240 -12.68 -7.72 5.34
CA LEU A 240 -12.14 -7.89 3.99
C LEU A 240 -12.20 -6.55 3.26
N VAL A 241 -11.05 -6.09 2.78
CA VAL A 241 -10.95 -4.84 2.02
C VAL A 241 -11.63 -5.00 0.66
N GLN A 242 -12.39 -4.00 0.29
CA GLN A 242 -13.00 -3.86 -1.03
C GLN A 242 -13.05 -2.39 -1.42
N ALA A 243 -13.19 -2.10 -2.72
CA ALA A 243 -13.30 -0.74 -3.20
C ALA A 243 -14.44 0.01 -2.50
N GLY A 244 -14.18 1.24 -2.06
CA GLY A 244 -15.15 2.08 -1.34
C GLY A 244 -15.32 1.80 0.16
N LEU A 245 -14.73 0.74 0.71
CA LEU A 245 -14.73 0.51 2.15
C LEU A 245 -13.94 1.60 2.87
N ARG A 246 -14.47 2.08 4.00
CA ARG A 246 -13.84 3.14 4.81
C ARG A 246 -13.62 2.67 6.23
N PHE A 247 -12.47 3.03 6.76
CA PHE A 247 -12.10 2.82 8.16
C PHE A 247 -11.89 4.18 8.84
N THR A 248 -12.28 4.26 10.10
CA THR A 248 -11.86 5.34 11.00
C THR A 248 -10.95 4.73 12.07
N VAL A 249 -9.81 5.35 12.29
CA VAL A 249 -8.75 4.89 13.18
C VAL A 249 -8.47 5.94 14.24
#